data_5fb4b070e58f8c7914859901dde16635
#
_entry.id   5fb4b070e58f8c7914859901dde16635
#
_cell.length_a   1.000
_cell.length_b   1.000
_cell.length_c   1.000
_cell.angle_alpha   90.00
_cell.angle_beta   90.00
_cell.angle_gamma   90.00
#
_symmetry.space_group_name_H-M   'P 1'
#
loop_
_entity.id
_entity.type
_entity.pdbx_description
1 polymer ?
#
loop_
_entity_poly.entity_id
_entity_poly.type
_entity_poly.pdbx_seq_one_letter_code
_entity_poly.pdbx_strand_id
1 'polypeptide(L)'
;MKCNIIAEGVVTAAKEIGLAVPLVVRLEGTNVELGKEILNASGLNIVAADSMADGAQKNCGTSRLRKAGRTMAVFINKDTKVIVQGITGETALFHTKQMLEYGTKIVAGVTPGKGGLEIEGVPVFNTVAEAVAATGATTSVIYVPAPFAADAILEAVDAELELTICITEHIPVLDMVKVKRYMEGKNTRLVGPNCPGVITADECKIGIMPGYIHTKGHVGVVSRSGTLTYEAVHQLTQAGIGQTTAVGIGGDPVNGTNFIDVLEAFNNDPETYAVVMIGEIGGTAEEEAAAWIKANMTKPVVGFIGGQTAPPGKRMGHAGAIISGGKGTAAEKIKAMNEAGIEVAETPSVIGETLIKVIKEKGLYEKCKTH
;
A
#
# COMPACT_ATOMS: atom_id res chain seq x y z
N MET A 1 12.72 -38.69 -13.18
CA MET A 1 11.98 -38.93 -11.94
C MET A 1 10.49 -39.05 -12.31
N LYS A 2 9.72 -39.95 -11.67
CA LYS A 2 8.30 -40.13 -12.00
C LYS A 2 7.47 -39.19 -11.14
N CYS A 3 6.87 -38.18 -11.73
CA CYS A 3 6.13 -37.09 -11.05
C CYS A 3 4.89 -37.57 -10.30
N ASN A 4 4.20 -38.61 -10.78
CA ASN A 4 3.10 -39.23 -10.06
C ASN A 4 3.51 -39.79 -8.69
N ILE A 5 4.66 -40.46 -8.57
CA ILE A 5 5.16 -40.99 -7.29
C ILE A 5 5.51 -39.82 -6.32
N ILE A 6 6.10 -38.72 -6.85
CA ILE A 6 6.41 -37.55 -6.04
C ILE A 6 5.11 -36.89 -5.55
N ALA A 7 4.11 -36.74 -6.43
CA ALA A 7 2.81 -36.19 -6.07
C ALA A 7 2.11 -36.97 -4.97
N GLU A 8 2.10 -38.32 -5.06
CA GLU A 8 1.57 -39.20 -4.02
C GLU A 8 2.30 -39.01 -2.68
N GLY A 9 3.64 -38.94 -2.70
CA GLY A 9 4.45 -38.69 -1.50
C GLY A 9 4.16 -37.32 -0.86
N VAL A 10 4.04 -36.28 -1.67
CA VAL A 10 3.69 -34.93 -1.19
C VAL A 10 2.30 -34.91 -0.55
N VAL A 11 1.31 -35.53 -1.19
CA VAL A 11 -0.07 -35.62 -0.66
C VAL A 11 -0.10 -36.39 0.66
N THR A 12 0.62 -37.51 0.74
CA THR A 12 0.69 -38.34 1.95
C THR A 12 1.34 -37.55 3.09
N ALA A 13 2.50 -36.97 2.87
CA ALA A 13 3.19 -36.15 3.86
C ALA A 13 2.35 -34.96 4.33
N ALA A 14 1.71 -34.24 3.39
CA ALA A 14 0.85 -33.11 3.73
C ALA A 14 -0.36 -33.51 4.59
N LYS A 15 -0.93 -34.70 4.39
CA LYS A 15 -1.99 -35.25 5.24
C LYS A 15 -1.50 -35.64 6.62
N GLU A 16 -0.35 -36.33 6.70
CA GLU A 16 0.25 -36.81 7.97
C GLU A 16 0.60 -35.64 8.92
N ILE A 17 1.17 -34.56 8.39
CA ILE A 17 1.55 -33.38 9.19
C ILE A 17 0.39 -32.40 9.42
N GLY A 18 -0.78 -32.63 8.82
CA GLY A 18 -1.93 -31.71 8.92
C GLY A 18 -1.61 -30.34 8.34
N LEU A 19 -1.01 -30.27 7.14
CA LEU A 19 -0.50 -29.04 6.55
C LEU A 19 -1.59 -27.97 6.45
N ALA A 20 -1.44 -26.90 7.24
CA ALA A 20 -2.39 -25.81 7.31
C ALA A 20 -2.07 -24.63 6.39
N VAL A 21 -0.89 -24.62 5.74
CA VAL A 21 -0.45 -23.57 4.82
C VAL A 21 -0.63 -23.99 3.36
N PRO A 22 -0.86 -23.07 2.42
CA PRO A 22 -0.90 -23.40 1.00
C PRO A 22 0.46 -23.93 0.55
N LEU A 23 0.45 -24.99 -0.27
CA LEU A 23 1.65 -25.57 -0.84
C LEU A 23 1.60 -25.44 -2.36
N VAL A 24 2.61 -24.84 -2.96
CA VAL A 24 2.77 -24.80 -4.42
C VAL A 24 3.84 -25.81 -4.82
N VAL A 25 3.48 -26.72 -5.73
CA VAL A 25 4.36 -27.81 -6.16
C VAL A 25 4.62 -27.71 -7.66
N ARG A 26 5.89 -27.55 -8.06
CA ARG A 26 6.31 -27.69 -9.45
C ARG A 26 6.80 -29.12 -9.68
N LEU A 27 6.22 -29.75 -10.69
CA LEU A 27 6.64 -31.10 -11.13
C LEU A 27 7.36 -30.99 -12.49
N GLU A 28 8.52 -31.63 -12.59
CA GLU A 28 9.29 -31.72 -13.83
C GLU A 28 9.88 -33.11 -13.98
N GLY A 29 9.58 -33.78 -15.10
CA GLY A 29 10.00 -35.13 -15.37
C GLY A 29 9.00 -35.96 -16.14
N THR A 30 8.97 -37.29 -15.90
CA THR A 30 8.01 -38.21 -16.56
C THR A 30 6.68 -38.20 -15.79
N ASN A 31 5.57 -38.34 -16.51
CA ASN A 31 4.19 -38.38 -15.94
C ASN A 31 3.80 -37.08 -15.19
N VAL A 32 4.17 -35.91 -15.73
CA VAL A 32 3.88 -34.61 -15.10
C VAL A 32 2.37 -34.38 -14.97
N GLU A 33 1.59 -34.63 -16.05
CA GLU A 33 0.16 -34.40 -16.04
C GLU A 33 -0.56 -35.31 -15.01
N LEU A 34 -0.19 -36.58 -14.93
CA LEU A 34 -0.71 -37.49 -13.92
C LEU A 34 -0.35 -37.02 -12.50
N GLY A 35 0.86 -36.49 -12.30
CA GLY A 35 1.25 -35.92 -11.01
C GLY A 35 0.44 -34.67 -10.64
N LYS A 36 0.11 -33.80 -11.59
CA LYS A 36 -0.79 -32.63 -11.38
C LYS A 36 -2.22 -33.07 -11.03
N GLU A 37 -2.73 -34.10 -11.71
CA GLU A 37 -4.06 -34.66 -11.40
C GLU A 37 -4.12 -35.16 -9.96
N ILE A 38 -3.10 -35.91 -9.49
CA ILE A 38 -3.02 -36.41 -8.11
C ILE A 38 -3.00 -35.23 -7.10
N LEU A 39 -2.22 -34.18 -7.34
CA LEU A 39 -2.17 -33.01 -6.48
C LEU A 39 -3.53 -32.30 -6.42
N ASN A 40 -4.17 -32.07 -7.56
CA ASN A 40 -5.46 -31.40 -7.67
C ASN A 40 -6.62 -32.21 -7.06
N ALA A 41 -6.59 -33.54 -7.19
CA ALA A 41 -7.59 -34.44 -6.65
C ALA A 41 -7.44 -34.70 -5.14
N SER A 42 -6.35 -34.25 -4.51
CA SER A 42 -6.02 -34.53 -3.10
C SER A 42 -6.99 -33.95 -2.08
N GLY A 43 -7.77 -32.92 -2.45
CA GLY A 43 -8.61 -32.13 -1.55
C GLY A 43 -7.85 -31.25 -0.55
N LEU A 44 -6.51 -31.18 -0.67
CA LEU A 44 -5.63 -30.34 0.12
C LEU A 44 -5.40 -28.98 -0.57
N ASN A 45 -4.97 -28.00 0.19
CA ASN A 45 -4.60 -26.69 -0.37
C ASN A 45 -3.24 -26.75 -1.07
N ILE A 46 -3.16 -27.58 -2.13
CA ILE A 46 -1.96 -27.79 -2.94
C ILE A 46 -2.24 -27.32 -4.36
N VAL A 47 -1.36 -26.49 -4.90
CA VAL A 47 -1.48 -25.92 -6.25
C VAL A 47 -0.30 -26.39 -7.10
N ALA A 48 -0.58 -27.02 -8.25
CA ALA A 48 0.45 -27.38 -9.20
C ALA A 48 0.92 -26.17 -10.02
N ALA A 49 2.23 -26.03 -10.23
CA ALA A 49 2.85 -24.96 -10.99
C ALA A 49 3.61 -25.52 -12.21
N ASP A 50 3.56 -24.77 -13.33
CA ASP A 50 4.19 -25.17 -14.60
C ASP A 50 5.63 -24.67 -14.74
N SER A 51 5.98 -23.58 -14.05
CA SER A 51 7.33 -23.02 -14.02
C SER A 51 7.66 -22.43 -12.66
N MET A 52 8.93 -22.06 -12.42
CA MET A 52 9.32 -21.35 -11.19
C MET A 52 8.63 -19.99 -11.08
N ALA A 53 8.46 -19.28 -12.19
CA ALA A 53 7.76 -18.00 -12.23
C ALA A 53 6.25 -18.18 -11.95
N ASP A 54 5.60 -19.18 -12.55
CA ASP A 54 4.22 -19.56 -12.28
C ASP A 54 4.03 -19.99 -10.81
N GLY A 55 4.97 -20.76 -10.28
CA GLY A 55 4.98 -21.17 -8.87
C GLY A 55 5.08 -19.99 -7.91
N ALA A 56 5.92 -19.02 -8.22
CA ALA A 56 6.05 -17.78 -7.44
C ALA A 56 4.75 -16.95 -7.48
N GLN A 57 4.14 -16.79 -8.66
CA GLN A 57 2.86 -16.09 -8.81
C GLN A 57 1.72 -16.79 -8.06
N LYS A 58 1.60 -18.10 -8.21
CA LYS A 58 0.59 -18.92 -7.50
C LYS A 58 0.79 -18.91 -5.99
N ASN A 59 2.05 -18.92 -5.52
CA ASN A 59 2.36 -18.81 -4.09
C ASN A 59 1.98 -17.43 -3.53
N CYS A 60 2.29 -16.35 -4.24
CA CYS A 60 1.81 -15.00 -3.89
C CYS A 60 0.27 -14.92 -3.87
N GLY A 61 -0.42 -15.53 -4.85
CA GLY A 61 -1.88 -15.59 -4.89
C GLY A 61 -2.50 -16.38 -3.74
N THR A 62 -1.94 -17.54 -3.39
CA THR A 62 -2.46 -18.42 -2.33
C THR A 62 -2.20 -17.90 -0.92
N SER A 63 -1.12 -17.18 -0.68
CA SER A 63 -0.87 -16.51 0.60
C SER A 63 -1.83 -15.33 0.84
N ARG A 64 -2.31 -14.68 -0.23
CA ARG A 64 -3.33 -13.60 -0.18
C ARG A 64 -4.75 -14.13 0.10
N LEU A 65 -5.10 -15.38 -0.23
CA LEU A 65 -6.44 -15.95 -0.08
C LEU A 65 -6.85 -16.27 1.37
N ARG A 66 -5.98 -16.15 2.36
CA ARG A 66 -6.28 -16.49 3.77
C ARG A 66 -7.08 -15.44 4.56
N LYS A 67 -7.53 -14.34 3.94
CA LYS A 67 -8.39 -13.34 4.59
C LYS A 67 -9.72 -13.07 3.87
N ALA A 68 -10.32 -14.10 3.26
CA ALA A 68 -11.71 -14.02 2.78
C ALA A 68 -12.67 -14.04 3.98
N GLY A 69 -13.02 -12.86 4.48
CA GLY A 69 -13.94 -12.66 5.61
C GLY A 69 -13.93 -11.24 6.20
N ARG A 70 -13.02 -10.36 5.78
CA ARG A 70 -13.02 -8.94 6.18
C ARG A 70 -13.49 -8.07 5.03
N THR A 71 -14.39 -7.16 5.31
CA THR A 71 -14.75 -6.01 4.47
C THR A 71 -13.49 -5.41 3.85
N MET A 72 -13.42 -5.41 2.51
CA MET A 72 -12.21 -5.08 1.75
C MET A 72 -12.03 -3.57 1.64
N ALA A 73 -11.63 -2.92 2.73
CA ALA A 73 -11.02 -1.59 2.64
C ALA A 73 -9.53 -1.77 2.28
N VAL A 74 -9.00 -0.88 1.45
CA VAL A 74 -7.61 -0.96 1.00
C VAL A 74 -6.67 -0.61 2.15
N PHE A 75 -5.96 -1.61 2.66
CA PHE A 75 -4.98 -1.61 3.75
C PHE A 75 -5.54 -1.39 5.16
N ILE A 76 -6.49 -0.47 5.39
CA ILE A 76 -7.01 -0.11 6.71
C ILE A 76 -8.54 0.01 6.70
N ASN A 77 -9.18 -0.26 7.82
CA ASN A 77 -10.62 -0.14 8.01
C ASN A 77 -10.96 0.27 9.46
N LYS A 78 -12.26 0.38 9.76
CA LYS A 78 -12.76 0.73 11.11
C LYS A 78 -12.30 -0.21 12.24
N ASP A 79 -11.82 -1.42 11.91
CA ASP A 79 -11.37 -2.41 12.91
C ASP A 79 -9.86 -2.44 13.08
N THR A 80 -9.11 -1.67 12.29
CA THR A 80 -7.65 -1.57 12.34
C THR A 80 -7.21 -1.00 13.68
N LYS A 81 -6.42 -1.79 14.44
CA LYS A 81 -5.83 -1.38 15.73
C LYS A 81 -4.42 -0.84 15.50
N VAL A 82 -4.19 0.38 15.95
CA VAL A 82 -2.99 1.16 15.61
C VAL A 82 -2.11 1.41 16.84
N ILE A 83 -0.80 1.18 16.67
CA ILE A 83 0.28 1.63 17.56
C ILE A 83 0.86 2.92 17.01
N VAL A 84 1.14 3.90 17.88
CA VAL A 84 1.87 5.13 17.52
C VAL A 84 3.29 5.05 18.06
N GLN A 85 4.28 4.83 17.19
CA GLN A 85 5.69 4.87 17.57
C GLN A 85 6.19 6.31 17.62
N GLY A 86 6.81 6.69 18.74
CA GLY A 86 7.20 8.06 19.02
C GLY A 86 6.08 8.93 19.58
N ILE A 87 5.05 8.35 20.21
CA ILE A 87 3.82 9.02 20.67
C ILE A 87 4.07 10.23 21.58
N THR A 88 5.17 10.24 22.32
CA THR A 88 5.53 11.33 23.26
C THR A 88 6.10 12.57 22.56
N GLY A 89 6.36 12.51 21.26
CA GLY A 89 6.80 13.64 20.46
C GLY A 89 5.65 14.61 20.17
N GLU A 90 5.94 15.91 20.07
CA GLU A 90 4.94 16.95 19.84
C GLU A 90 4.11 16.73 18.57
N THR A 91 4.78 16.44 17.45
CA THR A 91 4.11 16.12 16.19
C THR A 91 3.25 14.86 16.28
N ALA A 92 3.76 13.80 16.90
CA ALA A 92 3.02 12.56 17.12
C ALA A 92 1.77 12.79 17.97
N LEU A 93 1.92 13.54 19.07
CA LEU A 93 0.81 13.88 19.96
C LEU A 93 -0.31 14.62 19.22
N PHE A 94 0.05 15.65 18.42
CA PHE A 94 -0.93 16.41 17.65
C PHE A 94 -1.72 15.51 16.68
N HIS A 95 -1.02 14.67 15.92
CA HIS A 95 -1.70 13.79 14.96
C HIS A 95 -2.41 12.61 15.63
N THR A 96 -1.95 12.15 16.80
CA THR A 96 -2.67 11.15 17.60
C THR A 96 -4.05 11.66 18.02
N LYS A 97 -4.14 12.90 18.52
CA LYS A 97 -5.44 13.54 18.82
C LYS A 97 -6.36 13.55 17.61
N GLN A 98 -5.86 13.99 16.47
CA GLN A 98 -6.64 14.03 15.22
C GLN A 98 -7.08 12.65 14.71
N MET A 99 -6.27 11.62 14.91
CA MET A 99 -6.63 10.24 14.58
C MET A 99 -7.71 9.71 15.53
N LEU A 100 -7.60 9.99 16.83
CA LEU A 100 -8.62 9.63 17.84
C LEU A 100 -9.95 10.36 17.56
N GLU A 101 -9.92 11.67 17.28
CA GLU A 101 -11.10 12.45 16.90
C GLU A 101 -11.77 11.90 15.63
N TYR A 102 -11.00 11.37 14.67
CA TYR A 102 -11.52 10.74 13.47
C TYR A 102 -12.16 9.36 13.72
N GLY A 103 -11.97 8.79 14.92
CA GLY A 103 -12.47 7.47 15.29
C GLY A 103 -11.50 6.31 15.05
N THR A 104 -10.24 6.59 14.72
CA THR A 104 -9.20 5.57 14.57
C THR A 104 -8.93 4.87 15.91
N LYS A 105 -8.89 3.54 15.90
CA LYS A 105 -8.63 2.73 17.10
C LYS A 105 -7.13 2.72 17.44
N ILE A 106 -6.64 3.81 18.07
CA ILE A 106 -5.29 3.86 18.61
C ILE A 106 -5.31 3.13 19.96
N VAL A 107 -4.62 2.00 20.03
CA VAL A 107 -4.65 1.08 21.17
C VAL A 107 -3.38 1.12 22.02
N ALA A 108 -2.29 1.65 21.48
CA ALA A 108 -1.03 1.79 22.21
C ALA A 108 -0.15 2.88 21.61
N GLY A 109 0.70 3.46 22.43
CA GLY A 109 1.86 4.24 22.06
C GLY A 109 3.15 3.49 22.37
N VAL A 110 4.22 3.76 21.62
CA VAL A 110 5.55 3.22 21.91
C VAL A 110 6.57 4.34 21.94
N THR A 111 7.28 4.43 23.05
CA THR A 111 8.46 5.28 23.22
C THR A 111 9.41 4.62 24.22
N PRO A 112 10.63 4.23 23.82
CA PRO A 112 11.59 3.59 24.70
C PRO A 112 11.87 4.41 25.98
N GLY A 113 11.84 3.74 27.15
CA GLY A 113 12.03 4.37 28.45
C GLY A 113 10.84 5.20 28.97
N LYS A 114 9.68 5.16 28.28
CA LYS A 114 8.45 5.86 28.68
C LYS A 114 7.28 4.91 28.92
N GLY A 115 7.53 3.61 28.95
CA GLY A 115 6.52 2.60 29.29
C GLY A 115 5.85 2.88 30.65
N GLY A 116 4.54 2.62 30.72
CA GLY A 116 3.71 2.90 31.89
C GLY A 116 3.10 4.31 31.93
N LEU A 117 3.46 5.21 31.02
CA LEU A 117 2.75 6.47 30.85
C LEU A 117 1.42 6.24 30.12
N GLU A 118 0.56 7.25 30.19
CA GLU A 118 -0.67 7.35 29.41
C GLU A 118 -0.70 8.69 28.68
N ILE A 119 -0.99 8.68 27.39
CA ILE A 119 -1.04 9.87 26.52
C ILE A 119 -2.42 9.87 25.82
N GLU A 120 -3.25 10.89 26.07
CA GLU A 120 -4.61 11.01 25.52
C GLU A 120 -5.47 9.74 25.74
N GLY A 121 -5.34 9.11 26.89
CA GLY A 121 -6.03 7.86 27.22
C GLY A 121 -5.42 6.61 26.58
N VAL A 122 -4.25 6.75 25.91
CA VAL A 122 -3.55 5.65 25.23
C VAL A 122 -2.38 5.18 26.08
N PRO A 123 -2.29 3.89 26.47
CA PRO A 123 -1.16 3.36 27.23
C PRO A 123 0.12 3.35 26.40
N VAL A 124 1.24 3.70 27.03
CA VAL A 124 2.56 3.76 26.40
C VAL A 124 3.39 2.55 26.85
N PHE A 125 4.06 1.91 25.88
CA PHE A 125 4.96 0.77 26.07
C PHE A 125 6.38 1.14 25.68
N ASN A 126 7.36 0.34 26.13
CA ASN A 126 8.76 0.54 25.75
C ASN A 126 9.07 -0.02 24.35
N THR A 127 8.36 -1.08 23.95
CA THR A 127 8.60 -1.78 22.67
C THR A 127 7.30 -2.06 21.92
N VAL A 128 7.41 -2.23 20.60
CA VAL A 128 6.27 -2.64 19.75
C VAL A 128 5.79 -4.05 20.11
N ALA A 129 6.69 -4.96 20.44
CA ALA A 129 6.34 -6.32 20.85
C ALA A 129 5.50 -6.35 22.13
N GLU A 130 5.84 -5.54 23.15
CA GLU A 130 5.02 -5.38 24.36
C GLU A 130 3.63 -4.83 24.02
N ALA A 131 3.56 -3.80 23.17
CA ALA A 131 2.31 -3.20 22.76
C ALA A 131 1.41 -4.17 21.99
N VAL A 132 1.98 -4.96 21.07
CA VAL A 132 1.25 -6.01 20.32
C VAL A 132 0.72 -7.08 21.24
N ALA A 133 1.55 -7.58 22.17
CA ALA A 133 1.16 -8.61 23.12
C ALA A 133 -0.01 -8.14 24.04
N ALA A 134 0.01 -6.88 24.46
CA ALA A 134 -1.02 -6.32 25.32
C ALA A 134 -2.34 -5.98 24.62
N THR A 135 -2.31 -5.58 23.34
CA THR A 135 -3.46 -4.96 22.68
C THR A 135 -3.97 -5.74 21.44
N GLY A 136 -3.15 -6.63 20.89
CA GLY A 136 -3.43 -7.30 19.62
C GLY A 136 -3.46 -6.31 18.45
N ALA A 137 -2.64 -5.27 18.48
CA ALA A 137 -2.50 -4.32 17.38
C ALA A 137 -1.93 -5.01 16.12
N THR A 138 -2.37 -4.56 14.96
CA THR A 138 -1.95 -5.10 13.65
C THR A 138 -1.21 -4.07 12.79
N THR A 139 -1.24 -2.81 13.20
CA THR A 139 -0.69 -1.70 12.41
C THR A 139 0.09 -0.74 13.30
N SER A 140 1.18 -0.17 12.76
CA SER A 140 1.85 0.95 13.40
C SER A 140 1.93 2.17 12.50
N VAL A 141 1.99 3.36 13.12
CA VAL A 141 2.39 4.61 12.48
C VAL A 141 3.62 5.17 13.17
N ILE A 142 4.60 5.60 12.38
CA ILE A 142 5.92 6.03 12.87
C ILE A 142 6.09 7.54 12.69
N TYR A 143 6.30 8.22 13.82
CA TYR A 143 6.69 9.64 13.91
C TYR A 143 8.09 9.81 14.56
N VAL A 144 8.84 8.72 14.62
CA VAL A 144 10.19 8.72 15.20
C VAL A 144 11.13 9.56 14.33
N PRO A 145 12.04 10.36 14.92
CA PRO A 145 13.00 11.16 14.15
C PRO A 145 13.84 10.34 13.18
N ALA A 146 14.22 10.95 12.04
CA ALA A 146 14.89 10.27 10.92
C ALA A 146 16.08 9.35 11.28
N PRO A 147 17.00 9.71 12.21
CA PRO A 147 18.11 8.83 12.58
C PRO A 147 17.70 7.50 13.23
N PHE A 148 16.46 7.40 13.75
CA PHE A 148 15.96 6.24 14.48
C PHE A 148 14.75 5.58 13.77
N ALA A 149 14.27 6.17 12.69
CA ALA A 149 13.06 5.72 12.03
C ALA A 149 13.23 4.36 11.31
N ALA A 150 14.43 4.09 10.78
CA ALA A 150 14.73 2.77 10.20
C ALA A 150 14.64 1.67 11.26
N ASP A 151 15.17 1.87 12.46
CA ASP A 151 15.09 0.91 13.57
C ASP A 151 13.63 0.73 14.02
N ALA A 152 12.84 1.82 14.05
CA ALA A 152 11.42 1.73 14.38
C ALA A 152 10.62 0.92 13.33
N ILE A 153 10.98 0.99 12.04
CA ILE A 153 10.41 0.13 10.99
C ILE A 153 10.79 -1.33 11.23
N LEU A 154 12.08 -1.61 11.49
CA LEU A 154 12.56 -2.97 11.75
C LEU A 154 11.89 -3.60 12.98
N GLU A 155 11.71 -2.83 14.05
CA GLU A 155 11.00 -3.27 15.25
C GLU A 155 9.53 -3.64 14.95
N ALA A 156 8.84 -2.86 14.13
CA ALA A 156 7.49 -3.17 13.69
C ALA A 156 7.42 -4.45 12.83
N VAL A 157 8.43 -4.68 11.99
CA VAL A 157 8.56 -5.90 11.18
C VAL A 157 8.84 -7.12 12.07
N ASP A 158 9.70 -6.99 13.09
CA ASP A 158 10.00 -8.08 14.03
C ASP A 158 8.81 -8.44 14.91
N ALA A 159 7.97 -7.46 15.25
CA ALA A 159 6.72 -7.68 15.95
C ALA A 159 5.60 -8.25 15.04
N GLU A 160 5.92 -8.59 13.79
CA GLU A 160 5.02 -9.19 12.79
C GLU A 160 3.74 -8.38 12.54
N LEU A 161 3.81 -7.05 12.63
CA LEU A 161 2.70 -6.19 12.27
C LEU A 161 2.35 -6.37 10.77
N GLU A 162 1.05 -6.35 10.46
CA GLU A 162 0.58 -6.49 9.07
C GLU A 162 0.91 -5.26 8.21
N LEU A 163 0.86 -4.06 8.82
CA LEU A 163 1.09 -2.79 8.18
C LEU A 163 1.90 -1.85 9.07
N THR A 164 2.86 -1.18 8.47
CA THR A 164 3.63 -0.10 9.09
C THR A 164 3.61 1.11 8.18
N ILE A 165 3.25 2.28 8.72
CA ILE A 165 3.16 3.54 7.98
C ILE A 165 4.22 4.47 8.55
N CYS A 166 5.23 4.83 7.74
CA CYS A 166 6.32 5.71 8.16
C CYS A 166 6.12 7.12 7.62
N ILE A 167 5.76 8.06 8.49
CA ILE A 167 5.55 9.47 8.13
C ILE A 167 6.88 10.19 7.97
N THR A 168 7.87 9.78 8.75
CA THR A 168 9.19 10.42 8.84
C THR A 168 9.85 10.59 7.48
N GLU A 169 10.33 11.80 7.23
CA GLU A 169 11.14 12.16 6.07
C GLU A 169 12.63 12.26 6.44
N HIS A 170 13.51 12.34 5.41
CA HIS A 170 14.96 12.45 5.57
C HIS A 170 15.64 11.21 6.17
N ILE A 171 15.04 10.05 6.12
CA ILE A 171 15.72 8.80 6.49
C ILE A 171 16.85 8.56 5.48
N PRO A 172 18.08 8.24 5.94
CA PRO A 172 19.19 7.97 5.01
C PRO A 172 18.85 6.83 4.05
N VAL A 173 19.12 7.03 2.75
CA VAL A 173 18.81 6.07 1.70
C VAL A 173 19.41 4.68 2.00
N LEU A 174 20.65 4.63 2.51
CA LEU A 174 21.31 3.36 2.85
C LEU A 174 20.60 2.61 3.98
N ASP A 175 19.98 3.31 4.91
CA ASP A 175 19.21 2.68 5.99
C ASP A 175 17.89 2.11 5.43
N MET A 176 17.24 2.81 4.51
CA MET A 176 16.07 2.28 3.82
C MET A 176 16.40 1.09 2.91
N VAL A 177 17.59 1.03 2.31
CA VAL A 177 18.06 -0.17 1.58
C VAL A 177 18.21 -1.36 2.52
N LYS A 178 18.74 -1.18 3.74
CA LYS A 178 18.81 -2.22 4.77
C LYS A 178 17.40 -2.68 5.18
N VAL A 179 16.49 -1.74 5.44
CA VAL A 179 15.09 -2.02 5.76
C VAL A 179 14.44 -2.86 4.66
N LYS A 180 14.55 -2.46 3.39
CA LYS A 180 13.98 -3.23 2.26
C LYS A 180 14.50 -4.65 2.20
N ARG A 181 15.82 -4.82 2.35
CA ARG A 181 16.44 -6.15 2.36
C ARG A 181 15.95 -7.00 3.54
N TYR A 182 15.82 -6.41 4.71
CA TYR A 182 15.33 -7.12 5.90
C TYR A 182 13.88 -7.56 5.76
N MET A 183 13.06 -6.77 5.06
CA MET A 183 11.66 -7.07 4.79
C MET A 183 11.44 -8.14 3.73
N GLU A 184 12.47 -8.57 2.99
CA GLU A 184 12.33 -9.65 2.01
C GLU A 184 11.82 -10.94 2.68
N GLY A 185 10.71 -11.48 2.18
CA GLY A 185 10.05 -12.67 2.73
C GLY A 185 9.24 -12.44 4.01
N LYS A 186 9.16 -11.21 4.54
CA LYS A 186 8.30 -10.86 5.66
C LYS A 186 6.88 -10.48 5.20
N ASN A 187 5.91 -10.62 6.08
CA ASN A 187 4.50 -10.34 5.78
C ASN A 187 4.09 -8.87 6.02
N THR A 188 4.93 -8.09 6.69
CA THR A 188 4.67 -6.69 6.98
C THR A 188 4.71 -5.85 5.71
N ARG A 189 3.67 -5.05 5.46
CA ARG A 189 3.67 -4.02 4.43
C ARG A 189 4.19 -2.71 5.02
N LEU A 190 5.07 -2.03 4.32
CA LEU A 190 5.52 -0.68 4.66
C LEU A 190 4.92 0.32 3.68
N VAL A 191 4.25 1.36 4.17
CA VAL A 191 3.84 2.55 3.42
C VAL A 191 4.74 3.72 3.83
N GLY A 192 5.30 4.42 2.84
CA GLY A 192 6.35 5.41 3.06
C GLY A 192 7.76 4.83 2.93
N PRO A 193 8.80 5.49 3.44
CA PRO A 193 8.79 6.69 4.29
C PRO A 193 8.38 7.97 3.55
N ASN A 194 8.44 9.11 4.28
CA ASN A 194 8.11 10.43 3.74
C ASN A 194 6.74 10.46 3.07
N CYS A 195 5.73 10.01 3.78
CA CYS A 195 4.37 9.88 3.28
C CYS A 195 3.35 10.55 4.21
N PRO A 196 2.18 10.97 3.69
CA PRO A 196 1.14 11.55 4.51
C PRO A 196 0.28 10.49 5.25
N GLY A 197 0.49 9.22 4.98
CA GLY A 197 -0.27 8.12 5.57
C GLY A 197 -1.34 7.52 4.66
N VAL A 198 -2.34 6.93 5.27
CA VAL A 198 -3.48 6.28 4.61
C VAL A 198 -4.77 6.69 5.31
N ILE A 199 -5.83 6.94 4.55
CA ILE A 199 -7.15 7.22 5.08
C ILE A 199 -8.22 6.48 4.27
N THR A 200 -9.02 5.67 4.95
CA THR A 200 -10.27 5.13 4.45
C THR A 200 -11.39 6.00 4.98
N ALA A 201 -12.11 6.69 4.07
CA ALA A 201 -13.04 7.73 4.44
C ALA A 201 -14.15 7.21 5.37
N ASP A 202 -14.43 7.96 6.45
CA ASP A 202 -15.38 7.66 7.53
C ASP A 202 -15.10 6.37 8.33
N GLU A 203 -13.92 5.74 8.13
CA GLU A 203 -13.58 4.49 8.81
C GLU A 203 -12.30 4.59 9.64
N CYS A 204 -11.19 5.01 9.03
CA CYS A 204 -9.88 5.00 9.67
C CYS A 204 -8.93 5.99 9.00
N LYS A 205 -8.26 6.78 9.80
CA LYS A 205 -7.21 7.72 9.39
C LYS A 205 -5.93 7.36 10.10
N ILE A 206 -4.85 7.11 9.37
CA ILE A 206 -3.52 6.86 9.92
C ILE A 206 -2.50 7.77 9.24
N GLY A 207 -1.95 8.70 9.99
CA GLY A 207 -0.99 9.68 9.50
C GLY A 207 -1.48 11.12 9.61
N ILE A 208 -1.03 11.97 8.67
CA ILE A 208 -1.17 13.44 8.76
C ILE A 208 -2.23 14.04 7.83
N MET A 209 -2.88 13.21 6.98
CA MET A 209 -3.91 13.70 6.05
C MET A 209 -5.05 14.39 6.82
N PRO A 210 -5.57 15.54 6.35
CA PRO A 210 -6.71 16.21 7.00
C PRO A 210 -7.99 15.41 6.77
N GLY A 211 -8.59 14.88 7.86
CA GLY A 211 -9.77 14.02 7.77
C GLY A 211 -11.00 14.74 7.17
N TYR A 212 -11.17 16.02 7.47
CA TYR A 212 -12.34 16.81 7.10
C TYR A 212 -12.51 17.08 5.59
N ILE A 213 -11.48 16.85 4.77
CA ILE A 213 -11.59 16.97 3.32
C ILE A 213 -12.04 15.67 2.64
N HIS A 214 -12.05 14.56 3.37
CA HIS A 214 -12.42 13.25 2.84
C HIS A 214 -13.91 12.97 3.10
N THR A 215 -14.56 12.38 2.14
CA THR A 215 -15.95 11.91 2.23
C THR A 215 -16.03 10.51 1.66
N LYS A 216 -16.78 9.62 2.30
CA LYS A 216 -16.94 8.24 1.84
C LYS A 216 -17.55 8.19 0.44
N GLY A 217 -16.97 7.38 -0.42
CA GLY A 217 -17.40 7.19 -1.80
C GLY A 217 -16.60 6.10 -2.50
N HIS A 218 -16.38 6.26 -3.81
CA HIS A 218 -15.96 5.16 -4.68
C HIS A 218 -14.70 5.45 -5.52
N VAL A 219 -13.92 6.46 -5.15
CA VAL A 219 -12.68 6.81 -5.85
C VAL A 219 -11.47 6.48 -4.99
N GLY A 220 -10.56 5.67 -5.51
CA GLY A 220 -9.25 5.44 -4.91
C GLY A 220 -8.28 6.57 -5.27
N VAL A 221 -7.40 6.96 -4.34
CA VAL A 221 -6.36 7.96 -4.61
C VAL A 221 -5.01 7.38 -4.20
N VAL A 222 -4.05 7.36 -5.11
CA VAL A 222 -2.65 6.99 -4.82
C VAL A 222 -1.71 8.10 -5.25
N SER A 223 -0.79 8.51 -4.35
CA SER A 223 0.06 9.66 -4.60
C SER A 223 1.43 9.57 -3.94
N ARG A 224 2.44 10.13 -4.60
CA ARG A 224 3.75 10.38 -4.00
C ARG A 224 3.75 11.66 -3.15
N SER A 225 2.87 12.61 -3.46
CA SER A 225 2.81 13.93 -2.84
C SER A 225 1.67 14.04 -1.85
N GLY A 226 1.95 14.43 -0.60
CA GLY A 226 0.92 14.74 0.39
C GLY A 226 0.04 15.91 -0.06
N THR A 227 0.63 17.04 -0.40
CA THR A 227 -0.10 18.27 -0.78
C THR A 227 -1.02 18.07 -1.98
N LEU A 228 -0.52 17.40 -3.04
CA LEU A 228 -1.34 17.13 -4.23
C LEU A 228 -2.44 16.11 -3.95
N THR A 229 -2.24 15.19 -3.00
CA THR A 229 -3.31 14.31 -2.51
C THR A 229 -4.46 15.13 -1.93
N TYR A 230 -4.13 16.11 -1.07
CA TYR A 230 -5.15 16.95 -0.43
C TYR A 230 -5.91 17.78 -1.44
N GLU A 231 -5.22 18.33 -2.44
CA GLU A 231 -5.84 19.11 -3.53
C GLU A 231 -6.81 18.25 -4.33
N ALA A 232 -6.40 17.08 -4.79
CA ALA A 232 -7.24 16.17 -5.56
C ALA A 232 -8.47 15.70 -4.76
N VAL A 233 -8.26 15.27 -3.52
CA VAL A 233 -9.34 14.81 -2.63
C VAL A 233 -10.34 15.94 -2.36
N HIS A 234 -9.85 17.16 -2.08
CA HIS A 234 -10.71 18.30 -1.84
C HIS A 234 -11.58 18.64 -3.05
N GLN A 235 -11.00 18.68 -4.26
CA GLN A 235 -11.74 18.90 -5.51
C GLN A 235 -12.85 17.86 -5.71
N LEU A 236 -12.54 16.59 -5.51
CA LEU A 236 -13.50 15.50 -5.64
C LEU A 236 -14.64 15.65 -4.63
N THR A 237 -14.32 15.87 -3.36
CA THR A 237 -15.31 16.06 -2.30
C THR A 237 -16.21 17.25 -2.56
N GLN A 238 -15.68 18.40 -3.01
CA GLN A 238 -16.46 19.57 -3.39
C GLN A 238 -17.38 19.29 -4.58
N ALA A 239 -17.00 18.40 -5.46
CA ALA A 239 -17.81 17.96 -6.61
C ALA A 239 -18.83 16.85 -6.26
N GLY A 240 -18.96 16.45 -5.00
CA GLY A 240 -19.83 15.38 -4.55
C GLY A 240 -19.34 13.98 -4.97
N ILE A 241 -18.04 13.82 -5.13
CA ILE A 241 -17.37 12.53 -5.43
C ILE A 241 -16.53 12.14 -4.22
N GLY A 242 -16.90 11.05 -3.54
CA GLY A 242 -16.20 10.58 -2.36
C GLY A 242 -15.08 9.58 -2.66
N GLN A 243 -14.27 9.33 -1.64
CA GLN A 243 -13.15 8.41 -1.72
C GLN A 243 -13.43 7.09 -0.99
N THR A 244 -12.92 5.97 -1.54
CA THR A 244 -12.78 4.71 -0.78
C THR A 244 -11.60 4.84 0.17
N THR A 245 -10.42 4.97 -0.41
CA THR A 245 -9.17 5.11 0.35
C THR A 245 -8.23 6.05 -0.38
N ALA A 246 -7.54 6.91 0.35
CA ALA A 246 -6.40 7.67 -0.14
C ALA A 246 -5.11 7.12 0.47
N VAL A 247 -4.15 6.78 -0.38
CA VAL A 247 -2.85 6.21 -0.01
C VAL A 247 -1.73 7.12 -0.47
N GLY A 248 -1.02 7.70 0.48
CA GLY A 248 0.24 8.39 0.20
C GLY A 248 1.40 7.39 0.28
N ILE A 249 2.06 7.14 -0.84
CA ILE A 249 3.19 6.18 -0.88
C ILE A 249 4.55 6.83 -0.57
N GLY A 250 4.60 8.16 -0.54
CA GLY A 250 5.81 8.92 -0.25
C GLY A 250 6.67 9.26 -1.47
N GLY A 251 7.53 10.27 -1.30
CA GLY A 251 8.40 10.81 -2.35
C GLY A 251 9.85 10.36 -2.26
N ASP A 252 10.20 9.42 -1.38
CA ASP A 252 11.57 8.93 -1.24
C ASP A 252 11.92 7.91 -2.33
N PRO A 253 13.21 7.84 -2.74
CA PRO A 253 13.64 6.93 -3.81
C PRO A 253 13.56 5.45 -3.44
N VAL A 254 13.61 5.13 -2.14
CA VAL A 254 13.47 3.76 -1.63
C VAL A 254 12.25 3.73 -0.71
N ASN A 255 11.12 3.36 -1.27
CA ASN A 255 9.85 3.23 -0.54
C ASN A 255 9.47 1.77 -0.26
N GLY A 256 8.57 1.57 0.66
CA GLY A 256 8.02 0.26 1.01
C GLY A 256 6.99 -0.23 0.00
N THR A 257 6.00 0.59 -0.28
CA THR A 257 4.87 0.33 -1.18
C THR A 257 4.99 1.24 -2.41
N ASN A 258 4.79 0.69 -3.60
CA ASN A 258 4.83 1.41 -4.87
C ASN A 258 3.42 1.62 -5.46
N PHE A 259 3.32 2.28 -6.62
CA PHE A 259 2.05 2.49 -7.32
C PHE A 259 1.33 1.18 -7.66
N ILE A 260 2.05 0.20 -8.17
CA ILE A 260 1.47 -1.08 -8.63
C ILE A 260 0.81 -1.81 -7.46
N ASP A 261 1.45 -1.84 -6.28
CA ASP A 261 0.90 -2.46 -5.07
C ASP A 261 -0.46 -1.86 -4.68
N VAL A 262 -0.60 -0.54 -4.78
CA VAL A 262 -1.85 0.17 -4.43
C VAL A 262 -2.89 0.04 -5.54
N LEU A 263 -2.48 0.15 -6.80
CA LEU A 263 -3.36 -0.01 -7.96
C LEU A 263 -3.96 -1.42 -8.02
N GLU A 264 -3.17 -2.45 -7.73
CA GLU A 264 -3.67 -3.82 -7.62
C GLU A 264 -4.72 -3.95 -6.51
N ALA A 265 -4.47 -3.33 -5.35
CA ALA A 265 -5.42 -3.31 -4.26
C ALA A 265 -6.73 -2.61 -4.65
N PHE A 266 -6.66 -1.44 -5.30
CA PHE A 266 -7.85 -0.74 -5.82
C PHE A 266 -8.56 -1.52 -6.93
N ASN A 267 -7.83 -2.20 -7.81
CA ASN A 267 -8.43 -3.00 -8.86
C ASN A 267 -9.24 -4.18 -8.30
N ASN A 268 -8.78 -4.75 -7.20
CA ASN A 268 -9.44 -5.87 -6.50
C ASN A 268 -10.52 -5.43 -5.49
N ASP A 269 -10.59 -4.15 -5.14
CA ASP A 269 -11.59 -3.62 -4.21
C ASP A 269 -12.93 -3.39 -4.92
N PRO A 270 -14.02 -4.07 -4.55
CA PRO A 270 -15.32 -3.94 -5.20
C PRO A 270 -15.96 -2.56 -5.02
N GLU A 271 -15.56 -1.80 -3.99
CA GLU A 271 -16.10 -0.48 -3.70
C GLU A 271 -15.40 0.64 -4.48
N THR A 272 -14.20 0.40 -5.02
CA THR A 272 -13.47 1.38 -5.82
C THR A 272 -13.89 1.26 -7.30
N TYR A 273 -14.41 2.33 -7.89
CA TYR A 273 -14.87 2.36 -9.30
C TYR A 273 -13.96 3.15 -10.23
N ALA A 274 -13.17 4.06 -9.70
CA ALA A 274 -12.17 4.83 -10.45
C ALA A 274 -10.99 5.18 -9.55
N VAL A 275 -9.85 5.55 -10.15
CA VAL A 275 -8.63 5.86 -9.40
C VAL A 275 -8.00 7.15 -9.90
N VAL A 276 -7.49 7.96 -8.97
CA VAL A 276 -6.58 9.08 -9.24
C VAL A 276 -5.16 8.66 -8.86
N MET A 277 -4.23 8.76 -9.80
CA MET A 277 -2.82 8.47 -9.62
C MET A 277 -1.99 9.74 -9.77
N ILE A 278 -1.31 10.16 -8.71
CA ILE A 278 -0.50 11.38 -8.69
C ILE A 278 0.97 11.03 -8.55
N GLY A 279 1.72 11.27 -9.60
CA GLY A 279 3.16 11.08 -9.67
C GLY A 279 3.92 12.41 -9.75
N GLU A 280 5.21 12.30 -9.92
CA GLU A 280 6.11 13.43 -10.03
C GLU A 280 7.33 13.05 -10.88
N ILE A 281 8.14 14.03 -11.24
CA ILE A 281 9.42 13.79 -11.95
C ILE A 281 10.35 12.88 -11.14
N GLY A 282 11.26 12.21 -11.84
CA GLY A 282 12.27 11.32 -11.26
C GLY A 282 11.86 9.85 -11.20
N GLY A 283 12.84 8.98 -11.37
CA GLY A 283 12.63 7.52 -11.44
C GLY A 283 11.74 7.08 -12.62
N THR A 284 11.28 5.83 -12.58
CA THR A 284 10.48 5.16 -13.63
C THR A 284 9.17 4.58 -13.11
N ALA A 285 8.83 4.85 -11.85
CA ALA A 285 7.71 4.19 -11.17
C ALA A 285 6.35 4.48 -11.83
N GLU A 286 6.15 5.66 -12.41
CA GLU A 286 4.93 6.05 -13.09
C GLU A 286 4.80 5.38 -14.46
N GLU A 287 5.91 5.22 -15.20
CA GLU A 287 5.97 4.50 -16.47
C GLU A 287 5.70 3.00 -16.27
N GLU A 288 6.28 2.40 -15.22
CA GLU A 288 6.03 1.01 -14.83
C GLU A 288 4.57 0.81 -14.42
N ALA A 289 4.01 1.74 -13.64
CA ALA A 289 2.61 1.73 -13.27
C ALA A 289 1.68 1.87 -14.49
N ALA A 290 2.01 2.74 -15.44
CA ALA A 290 1.24 2.92 -16.67
C ALA A 290 1.22 1.63 -17.51
N ALA A 291 2.36 0.95 -17.66
CA ALA A 291 2.45 -0.34 -18.34
C ALA A 291 1.60 -1.42 -17.62
N TRP A 292 1.65 -1.45 -16.29
CA TRP A 292 0.84 -2.38 -15.49
C TRP A 292 -0.67 -2.08 -15.62
N ILE A 293 -1.06 -0.81 -15.55
CA ILE A 293 -2.46 -0.36 -15.73
C ILE A 293 -2.99 -0.84 -17.08
N LYS A 294 -2.24 -0.61 -18.15
CA LYS A 294 -2.63 -1.03 -19.51
C LYS A 294 -2.90 -2.53 -19.60
N ALA A 295 -2.13 -3.34 -18.88
CA ALA A 295 -2.21 -4.80 -18.95
C ALA A 295 -3.26 -5.41 -18.00
N ASN A 296 -3.51 -4.78 -16.84
CA ASN A 296 -4.21 -5.44 -15.73
C ASN A 296 -5.41 -4.66 -15.17
N MET A 297 -5.45 -3.32 -15.34
CA MET A 297 -6.47 -2.50 -14.68
C MET A 297 -7.80 -2.57 -15.43
N THR A 298 -8.88 -2.86 -14.70
CA THR A 298 -10.23 -2.90 -15.25
C THR A 298 -11.04 -1.62 -14.98
N LYS A 299 -10.50 -0.75 -14.14
CA LYS A 299 -11.13 0.49 -13.69
C LYS A 299 -10.45 1.69 -14.33
N PRO A 300 -11.16 2.78 -14.67
CA PRO A 300 -10.53 3.97 -15.21
C PRO A 300 -9.56 4.61 -14.21
N VAL A 301 -8.43 5.06 -14.74
CA VAL A 301 -7.40 5.78 -13.99
C VAL A 301 -7.20 7.16 -14.63
N VAL A 302 -7.17 8.19 -13.80
CA VAL A 302 -6.76 9.55 -14.19
C VAL A 302 -5.44 9.87 -13.52
N GLY A 303 -4.53 10.50 -14.25
CA GLY A 303 -3.20 10.83 -13.79
C GLY A 303 -2.92 12.31 -13.63
N PHE A 304 -1.95 12.63 -12.78
CA PHE A 304 -1.29 13.92 -12.75
C PHE A 304 0.21 13.72 -12.46
N ILE A 305 1.06 14.51 -13.12
CA ILE A 305 2.52 14.49 -12.90
C ILE A 305 2.98 15.87 -12.45
N GLY A 306 3.47 15.92 -11.20
CA GLY A 306 4.08 17.12 -10.63
C GLY A 306 5.47 17.40 -11.19
N GLY A 307 5.89 18.68 -11.16
CA GLY A 307 7.24 19.10 -11.54
C GLY A 307 7.43 19.30 -13.04
N GLN A 308 6.39 19.51 -13.82
CA GLN A 308 6.46 19.70 -15.28
C GLN A 308 7.40 20.85 -15.71
N THR A 309 7.57 21.88 -14.86
CA THR A 309 8.45 23.03 -15.11
C THR A 309 9.80 22.93 -14.41
N ALA A 310 10.11 21.78 -13.83
CA ALA A 310 11.35 21.59 -13.08
C ALA A 310 12.57 21.60 -14.00
N PRO A 311 13.62 22.38 -13.67
CA PRO A 311 14.85 22.34 -14.43
C PRO A 311 15.61 21.01 -14.21
N PRO A 312 16.25 20.45 -15.26
CA PRO A 312 17.04 19.23 -15.14
C PRO A 312 18.13 19.34 -14.06
N GLY A 313 18.37 18.24 -13.33
CA GLY A 313 19.41 18.14 -12.30
C GLY A 313 19.11 18.87 -11.00
N LYS A 314 17.96 19.53 -10.87
CA LYS A 314 17.52 20.17 -9.63
C LYS A 314 16.46 19.31 -8.92
N ARG A 315 16.68 19.09 -7.61
CA ARG A 315 15.70 18.41 -6.76
C ARG A 315 14.51 19.33 -6.48
N MET A 316 13.30 18.79 -6.64
CA MET A 316 12.04 19.53 -6.47
C MET A 316 11.24 19.01 -5.28
N GLY A 317 11.60 19.43 -4.07
CA GLY A 317 10.92 19.00 -2.84
C GLY A 317 11.40 17.63 -2.36
N HIS A 318 10.80 16.56 -2.87
CA HIS A 318 11.10 15.19 -2.48
C HIS A 318 12.49 14.72 -2.92
N ALA A 319 13.08 13.81 -2.15
CA ALA A 319 14.41 13.26 -2.45
C ALA A 319 14.46 12.52 -3.80
N GLY A 320 13.35 11.87 -4.18
CA GLY A 320 13.19 11.18 -5.46
C GLY A 320 12.79 12.07 -6.64
N ALA A 321 12.37 13.32 -6.40
CA ALA A 321 11.89 14.23 -7.44
C ALA A 321 13.06 14.98 -8.12
N ILE A 322 13.84 14.26 -8.91
CA ILE A 322 14.99 14.79 -9.65
C ILE A 322 15.10 14.14 -11.03
N ILE A 323 15.23 14.95 -12.09
CA ILE A 323 15.55 14.48 -13.44
C ILE A 323 17.06 14.23 -13.50
N SER A 324 17.46 12.97 -13.67
CA SER A 324 18.87 12.57 -13.72
C SER A 324 19.16 11.82 -15.01
N GLY A 325 20.26 12.16 -15.68
CA GLY A 325 20.67 11.49 -16.92
C GLY A 325 19.65 11.63 -18.07
N GLY A 326 18.82 12.66 -18.05
CA GLY A 326 17.79 12.89 -19.07
C GLY A 326 16.57 11.96 -18.99
N LYS A 327 16.46 11.16 -17.93
CA LYS A 327 15.34 10.25 -17.68
C LYS A 327 14.45 10.73 -16.53
N GLY A 328 13.19 10.26 -16.50
CA GLY A 328 12.23 10.59 -15.47
C GLY A 328 11.66 12.01 -15.61
N THR A 329 11.57 12.51 -16.83
CA THR A 329 10.93 13.79 -17.13
C THR A 329 9.41 13.68 -17.04
N ALA A 330 8.73 14.78 -16.74
CA ALA A 330 7.27 14.81 -16.76
C ALA A 330 6.71 14.43 -18.15
N ALA A 331 7.36 14.88 -19.21
CA ALA A 331 6.92 14.60 -20.59
C ALA A 331 6.94 13.10 -20.92
N GLU A 332 7.99 12.37 -20.52
CA GLU A 332 8.08 10.91 -20.71
C GLU A 332 7.01 10.18 -19.94
N LYS A 333 6.78 10.57 -18.67
CA LYS A 333 5.73 9.98 -17.83
C LYS A 333 4.33 10.23 -18.36
N ILE A 334 4.01 11.46 -18.75
CA ILE A 334 2.72 11.84 -19.36
C ILE A 334 2.51 11.06 -20.66
N LYS A 335 3.56 10.93 -21.51
CA LYS A 335 3.49 10.14 -22.73
C LYS A 335 3.16 8.67 -22.42
N ALA A 336 3.87 8.04 -21.50
CA ALA A 336 3.63 6.65 -21.10
C ALA A 336 2.22 6.44 -20.54
N MET A 337 1.72 7.38 -19.73
CA MET A 337 0.36 7.33 -19.21
C MET A 337 -0.69 7.44 -20.31
N ASN A 338 -0.54 8.38 -21.24
CA ASN A 338 -1.44 8.53 -22.39
C ASN A 338 -1.45 7.30 -23.30
N GLU A 339 -0.29 6.69 -23.55
CA GLU A 339 -0.17 5.43 -24.31
C GLU A 339 -0.81 4.23 -23.60
N ALA A 340 -0.96 4.33 -22.30
CA ALA A 340 -1.68 3.36 -21.48
C ALA A 340 -3.20 3.62 -21.37
N GLY A 341 -3.70 4.70 -21.99
CA GLY A 341 -5.11 5.09 -21.94
C GLY A 341 -5.51 5.80 -20.65
N ILE A 342 -4.53 6.37 -19.91
CA ILE A 342 -4.74 7.19 -18.72
C ILE A 342 -4.88 8.64 -19.17
N GLU A 343 -6.00 9.27 -18.88
CA GLU A 343 -6.17 10.71 -19.08
C GLU A 343 -5.34 11.46 -18.03
N VAL A 344 -4.48 12.38 -18.46
CA VAL A 344 -3.58 13.12 -17.57
C VAL A 344 -4.06 14.56 -17.45
N ALA A 345 -4.32 15.01 -16.22
CA ALA A 345 -4.69 16.38 -15.93
C ALA A 345 -3.51 17.34 -16.23
N GLU A 346 -3.80 18.46 -16.89
CA GLU A 346 -2.77 19.44 -17.30
C GLU A 346 -2.20 20.21 -16.10
N THR A 347 -3.04 20.52 -15.12
CA THR A 347 -2.67 21.26 -13.91
C THR A 347 -3.26 20.60 -12.67
N PRO A 348 -2.70 20.86 -11.47
CA PRO A 348 -3.26 20.31 -10.24
C PRO A 348 -4.72 20.71 -10.01
N SER A 349 -5.10 21.93 -10.43
CA SER A 349 -6.44 22.48 -10.21
C SER A 349 -7.56 21.81 -11.01
N VAL A 350 -7.24 21.00 -12.01
CA VAL A 350 -8.24 20.30 -12.86
C VAL A 350 -8.23 18.79 -12.70
N ILE A 351 -7.56 18.25 -11.68
CA ILE A 351 -7.52 16.79 -11.42
C ILE A 351 -8.94 16.25 -11.23
N GLY A 352 -9.75 16.92 -10.40
CA GLY A 352 -11.13 16.52 -10.12
C GLY A 352 -12.02 16.60 -11.37
N GLU A 353 -11.92 17.67 -12.14
CA GLU A 353 -12.68 17.84 -13.39
C GLU A 353 -12.30 16.76 -14.42
N THR A 354 -11.03 16.45 -14.55
CA THR A 354 -10.53 15.37 -15.44
C THR A 354 -11.12 14.03 -15.06
N LEU A 355 -11.14 13.69 -13.75
CA LEU A 355 -11.78 12.44 -13.30
C LEU A 355 -13.28 12.44 -13.60
N ILE A 356 -13.99 13.54 -13.32
CA ILE A 356 -15.43 13.65 -13.57
C ILE A 356 -15.75 13.46 -15.06
N LYS A 357 -14.95 14.02 -15.94
CA LYS A 357 -15.07 13.81 -17.39
C LYS A 357 -14.95 12.32 -17.71
N VAL A 358 -13.89 11.65 -17.26
CA VAL A 358 -13.62 10.23 -17.55
C VAL A 358 -14.72 9.32 -17.00
N ILE A 359 -15.16 9.51 -15.75
CA ILE A 359 -16.22 8.67 -15.18
C ILE A 359 -17.59 8.91 -15.84
N LYS A 360 -17.87 10.10 -16.37
CA LYS A 360 -19.06 10.37 -17.21
C LYS A 360 -18.99 9.61 -18.53
N GLU A 361 -17.87 9.68 -19.23
CA GLU A 361 -17.66 8.95 -20.50
C GLU A 361 -17.77 7.43 -20.33
N LYS A 362 -17.37 6.91 -19.16
CA LYS A 362 -17.47 5.48 -18.81
C LYS A 362 -18.81 5.08 -18.20
N GLY A 363 -19.76 6.01 -18.02
CA GLY A 363 -21.07 5.74 -17.42
C GLY A 363 -21.02 5.40 -15.92
N LEU A 364 -19.96 5.83 -15.21
CA LEU A 364 -19.74 5.55 -13.80
C LEU A 364 -20.11 6.73 -12.88
N TYR A 365 -20.45 7.90 -13.43
CA TYR A 365 -20.64 9.13 -12.67
C TYR A 365 -21.64 8.97 -11.52
N GLU A 366 -22.83 8.42 -11.79
CA GLU A 366 -23.87 8.23 -10.77
C GLU A 366 -23.48 7.20 -9.71
N LYS A 367 -22.59 6.26 -10.04
CA LYS A 367 -22.05 5.29 -9.07
C LYS A 367 -20.97 5.89 -8.16
N CYS A 368 -20.24 6.90 -8.66
CA CYS A 368 -19.17 7.57 -7.90
C CYS A 368 -19.68 8.74 -7.05
N LYS A 369 -20.90 9.19 -7.27
CA LYS A 369 -21.52 10.29 -6.55
C LYS A 369 -21.79 9.92 -5.08
N THR A 370 -21.47 10.83 -4.17
CA THR A 370 -21.90 10.70 -2.76
C THR A 370 -23.36 11.11 -2.66
N HIS A 371 -24.14 10.36 -1.90
CA HIS A 371 -25.54 10.66 -1.62
C HIS A 371 -25.70 11.62 -0.47
#